data_a4164b0a62ec8b98fd48f43136483730
#
_entry.id   a4164b0a62ec8b98fd48f43136483730
#
_cell.length_a   1.000
_cell.length_b   1.000
_cell.length_c   1.000
_cell.angle_alpha   90.00
_cell.angle_beta   90.00
_cell.angle_gamma   90.00
#
_symmetry.space_group_name_H-M   'P 1'
#
loop_
_entity.id
_entity.type
_entity.pdbx_description
1 polymer ?
#
loop_
_entity_poly.entity_id
_entity_poly.type
_entity_poly.pdbx_seq_one_letter_code
_entity_poly.pdbx_strand_id
1 'polypeptide(L)'
;MKDQEYDYFYEDSGDEKYCYPHSNVLINKLNIKKLDTLHEAERDFSSVRQAELSMHGVTGDFSLSHLCSIHRQLFQDVYTWAGKIRTVDIAKGTIFCLVQFIELQFDILYSKLKKEDFLIHIKNKKEMSTRLAFYLGELNMIHPFREGNGRTQRIYIEQLCVNNGHFELDFTEITKEEMLEASIASANGNNDLLEKLLFKCLIDKASDGENEKTIF
;
A
#
# COMPACT_ATOMS: atom_id res chain seq x y z
N MET A 1 19.34 19.45 -5.83
CA MET A 1 18.88 18.63 -6.97
C MET A 1 17.38 18.71 -6.93
N LYS A 2 16.73 19.15 -8.03
CA LYS A 2 15.26 19.21 -8.09
C LYS A 2 14.73 17.78 -8.04
N ASP A 3 13.80 17.53 -7.11
CA ASP A 3 13.00 16.32 -7.08
C ASP A 3 12.39 16.13 -8.46
N GLN A 4 12.84 15.10 -9.20
CA GLN A 4 12.11 14.65 -10.37
C GLN A 4 10.84 13.98 -9.84
N GLU A 5 9.79 14.78 -9.71
CA GLU A 5 8.44 14.28 -9.57
C GLU A 5 8.16 13.40 -10.78
N TYR A 6 8.04 12.10 -10.57
CA TYR A 6 7.57 11.17 -11.60
C TYR A 6 6.10 11.49 -11.86
N ASP A 7 5.84 12.28 -12.90
CA ASP A 7 4.48 12.60 -13.33
C ASP A 7 3.76 11.33 -13.81
N TYR A 8 2.52 11.17 -13.37
CA TYR A 8 1.63 10.19 -13.97
C TYR A 8 1.29 10.64 -15.40
N PHE A 9 1.56 9.78 -16.37
CA PHE A 9 1.06 9.98 -17.73
C PHE A 9 -0.38 9.47 -17.81
N TYR A 10 -1.26 10.34 -18.32
CA TYR A 10 -2.67 10.03 -18.56
C TYR A 10 -2.95 10.07 -20.05
N GLU A 11 -3.79 9.16 -20.55
CA GLU A 11 -4.44 9.42 -21.83
C GLU A 11 -5.38 10.62 -21.67
N ASP A 12 -5.41 11.51 -22.64
CA ASP A 12 -5.97 12.88 -22.65
C ASP A 12 -7.37 13.11 -22.04
N SER A 13 -8.14 12.08 -21.71
CA SER A 13 -9.50 12.18 -21.15
C SER A 13 -9.61 11.85 -19.65
N GLY A 14 -8.54 11.36 -19.02
CA GLY A 14 -8.58 10.83 -17.65
C GLY A 14 -8.43 11.90 -16.57
N ASP A 15 -7.69 12.97 -16.86
CA ASP A 15 -7.38 14.01 -15.88
C ASP A 15 -8.56 14.91 -15.53
N GLU A 16 -9.46 15.20 -16.49
CA GLU A 16 -10.64 16.05 -16.27
C GLU A 16 -11.59 15.50 -15.19
N LYS A 17 -11.54 14.18 -14.95
CA LYS A 17 -12.43 13.54 -13.98
C LYS A 17 -11.96 13.69 -12.53
N TYR A 18 -10.64 13.76 -12.32
CA TYR A 18 -10.04 13.79 -11.00
C TYR A 18 -9.35 15.09 -10.67
N CYS A 19 -8.99 15.91 -11.65
CA CYS A 19 -8.26 17.16 -11.48
C CYS A 19 -9.14 18.39 -11.67
N TYR A 20 -8.73 19.50 -11.09
CA TYR A 20 -9.34 20.80 -11.41
C TYR A 20 -9.09 21.13 -12.88
N PRO A 21 -10.04 21.84 -13.56
CA PRO A 21 -9.89 22.21 -14.96
C PRO A 21 -8.54 22.90 -15.24
N HIS A 22 -7.86 22.46 -16.30
CA HIS A 22 -6.55 22.97 -16.73
C HIS A 22 -5.45 22.88 -15.66
N SER A 23 -5.48 21.85 -14.81
CA SER A 23 -4.56 21.67 -13.70
C SER A 23 -4.25 20.18 -13.49
N ASN A 24 -3.08 19.88 -12.94
CA ASN A 24 -2.70 18.56 -12.43
C ASN A 24 -3.06 18.36 -10.95
N VAL A 25 -3.75 19.33 -10.33
CA VAL A 25 -4.16 19.28 -8.92
C VAL A 25 -5.44 18.48 -8.76
N LEU A 26 -5.41 17.42 -7.98
CA LEU A 26 -6.56 16.57 -7.68
C LEU A 26 -7.67 17.37 -6.97
N ILE A 27 -8.92 17.19 -7.41
CA ILE A 27 -10.10 17.73 -6.73
C ILE A 27 -10.16 17.16 -5.34
N ASN A 28 -10.19 18.04 -4.33
CA ASN A 28 -10.08 17.69 -2.93
C ASN A 28 -11.12 18.45 -2.08
N LYS A 29 -11.44 17.91 -0.92
CA LYS A 29 -12.42 18.47 0.04
C LYS A 29 -11.97 19.79 0.65
N LEU A 30 -10.65 20.05 0.65
CA LEU A 30 -10.04 21.23 1.24
C LEU A 30 -10.06 22.44 0.29
N ASN A 31 -10.52 22.23 -0.95
CA ASN A 31 -10.53 23.23 -2.03
C ASN A 31 -9.13 23.84 -2.31
N ILE A 32 -8.08 23.07 -2.08
CA ILE A 32 -6.69 23.44 -2.38
C ILE A 32 -6.46 23.29 -3.88
N LYS A 33 -5.94 24.34 -4.52
CA LYS A 33 -5.67 24.40 -5.97
C LYS A 33 -4.18 24.55 -6.30
N LYS A 34 -3.32 24.48 -5.30
CA LYS A 34 -1.87 24.51 -5.47
C LYS A 34 -1.31 23.12 -5.11
N LEU A 35 -0.52 22.54 -6.02
CA LEU A 35 -0.05 21.16 -5.93
C LEU A 35 0.76 20.89 -4.65
N ASP A 36 1.80 21.70 -4.40
CA ASP A 36 2.66 21.52 -3.22
C ASP A 36 1.87 21.58 -1.92
N THR A 37 0.93 22.53 -1.83
CA THR A 37 0.07 22.67 -0.64
C THR A 37 -0.88 21.48 -0.49
N LEU A 38 -1.37 20.91 -1.59
CA LEU A 38 -2.18 19.69 -1.53
C LEU A 38 -1.34 18.50 -1.06
N HIS A 39 -0.13 18.35 -1.56
CA HIS A 39 0.78 17.28 -1.13
C HIS A 39 1.14 17.37 0.36
N GLU A 40 1.37 18.59 0.87
CA GLU A 40 1.57 18.83 2.31
C GLU A 40 0.34 18.41 3.13
N ALA A 41 -0.83 18.94 2.78
CA ALA A 41 -2.07 18.62 3.47
C ALA A 41 -2.40 17.13 3.41
N GLU A 42 -2.24 16.49 2.25
CA GLU A 42 -2.48 15.06 2.08
C GLU A 42 -1.55 14.22 2.98
N ARG A 43 -0.26 14.60 3.04
CA ARG A 43 0.72 13.94 3.91
C ARG A 43 0.33 14.07 5.37
N ASP A 44 -0.02 15.27 5.82
CA ASP A 44 -0.34 15.56 7.22
C ASP A 44 -1.60 14.79 7.65
N PHE A 45 -2.69 14.90 6.90
CA PHE A 45 -3.93 14.18 7.20
C PHE A 45 -3.73 12.67 7.15
N SER A 46 -3.05 12.14 6.13
CA SER A 46 -2.83 10.70 6.04
C SER A 46 -1.90 10.17 7.12
N SER A 47 -0.96 10.97 7.64
CA SER A 47 -0.08 10.59 8.75
C SER A 47 -0.87 10.43 10.06
N VAL A 48 -1.79 11.34 10.35
CA VAL A 48 -2.70 11.21 11.50
C VAL A 48 -3.54 9.95 11.39
N ARG A 49 -4.14 9.73 10.21
CA ARG A 49 -4.95 8.53 9.96
C ARG A 49 -4.14 7.24 10.01
N GLN A 50 -2.89 7.26 9.57
CA GLN A 50 -1.99 6.11 9.70
C GLN A 50 -1.70 5.79 11.17
N ALA A 51 -1.47 6.79 12.01
CA ALA A 51 -1.28 6.58 13.45
C ALA A 51 -2.53 5.95 14.11
N GLU A 52 -3.74 6.40 13.73
CA GLU A 52 -4.99 5.78 14.19
C GLU A 52 -5.11 4.31 13.74
N LEU A 53 -4.72 4.03 12.49
CA LEU A 53 -4.71 2.67 11.94
C LEU A 53 -3.71 1.75 12.65
N SER A 54 -2.55 2.26 13.03
CA SER A 54 -1.56 1.48 13.79
C SER A 54 -2.05 1.11 15.18
N MET A 55 -2.94 1.95 15.79
CA MET A 55 -3.51 1.68 17.12
C MET A 55 -4.72 0.75 17.09
N HIS A 56 -5.56 0.87 16.08
CA HIS A 56 -6.88 0.20 16.07
C HIS A 56 -7.06 -0.77 14.90
N GLY A 57 -6.20 -0.70 13.87
CA GLY A 57 -6.34 -1.45 12.64
C GLY A 57 -7.61 -1.10 11.83
N VAL A 58 -7.79 -1.74 10.71
CA VAL A 58 -9.08 -1.84 10.00
C VAL A 58 -9.43 -3.31 10.00
N THR A 59 -10.54 -3.65 10.64
CA THR A 59 -11.04 -5.03 10.60
C THR A 59 -11.40 -5.41 9.17
N GLY A 60 -10.90 -6.55 8.71
CA GLY A 60 -11.17 -7.03 7.36
C GLY A 60 -10.63 -8.43 7.13
N ASP A 61 -10.86 -8.93 5.94
CA ASP A 61 -10.58 -10.29 5.50
C ASP A 61 -9.52 -10.35 4.39
N PHE A 62 -8.78 -9.28 4.19
CA PHE A 62 -7.81 -9.10 3.11
C PHE A 62 -8.42 -9.10 1.69
N SER A 63 -9.73 -8.99 1.55
CA SER A 63 -10.41 -8.80 0.27
C SER A 63 -10.17 -7.40 -0.31
N LEU A 64 -10.62 -7.16 -1.55
CA LEU A 64 -10.58 -5.83 -2.17
C LEU A 64 -11.34 -4.79 -1.35
N SER A 65 -12.47 -5.19 -0.72
CA SER A 65 -13.22 -4.29 0.16
C SER A 65 -12.42 -3.90 1.41
N HIS A 66 -11.58 -4.79 1.95
CA HIS A 66 -10.66 -4.47 3.04
C HIS A 66 -9.59 -3.46 2.59
N LEU A 67 -8.95 -3.68 1.44
CA LEU A 67 -7.99 -2.73 0.87
C LEU A 67 -8.64 -1.35 0.62
N CYS A 68 -9.87 -1.31 0.11
CA CYS A 68 -10.66 -0.09 -0.06
C CYS A 68 -10.97 0.60 1.28
N SER A 69 -11.19 -0.16 2.34
CA SER A 69 -11.47 0.39 3.68
C SER A 69 -10.21 1.04 4.28
N ILE A 70 -9.03 0.43 4.11
CA ILE A 70 -7.75 1.03 4.49
C ILE A 70 -7.53 2.35 3.73
N HIS A 71 -7.72 2.34 2.40
CA HIS A 71 -7.57 3.55 1.59
C HIS A 71 -8.57 4.65 2.00
N ARG A 72 -9.82 4.28 2.30
CA ARG A 72 -10.82 5.23 2.79
C ARG A 72 -10.36 5.87 4.10
N GLN A 73 -9.91 5.08 5.05
CA GLN A 73 -9.47 5.58 6.35
C GLN A 73 -8.32 6.58 6.19
N LEU A 74 -7.35 6.29 5.32
CA LEU A 74 -6.20 7.17 5.09
C LEU A 74 -6.57 8.52 4.45
N PHE A 75 -7.53 8.53 3.50
CA PHE A 75 -7.72 9.66 2.59
C PHE A 75 -9.08 10.32 2.69
N GLN A 76 -9.95 9.88 3.61
CA GLN A 76 -11.33 10.37 3.73
C GLN A 76 -11.43 11.88 4.01
N ASP A 77 -10.43 12.48 4.63
CA ASP A 77 -10.42 13.90 4.95
C ASP A 77 -10.07 14.77 3.74
N VAL A 78 -9.34 14.19 2.78
CA VAL A 78 -8.82 14.90 1.61
C VAL A 78 -9.67 14.67 0.37
N TYR A 79 -10.09 13.42 0.11
CA TYR A 79 -10.74 13.06 -1.13
C TYR A 79 -12.15 12.48 -0.98
N THR A 80 -13.07 12.90 -1.85
CA THR A 80 -14.44 12.34 -1.91
C THR A 80 -14.49 10.92 -2.49
N TRP A 81 -13.46 10.54 -3.23
CA TRP A 81 -13.29 9.22 -3.83
C TRP A 81 -12.43 8.27 -2.98
N ALA A 82 -12.06 8.67 -1.75
CA ALA A 82 -11.34 7.79 -0.83
C ALA A 82 -12.06 6.45 -0.65
N GLY A 83 -11.31 5.35 -0.82
CA GLY A 83 -11.84 3.99 -0.79
C GLY A 83 -12.54 3.53 -2.07
N LYS A 84 -12.52 4.31 -3.15
CA LYS A 84 -13.08 3.92 -4.45
C LYS A 84 -11.98 3.55 -5.42
N ILE A 85 -12.17 2.47 -6.16
CA ILE A 85 -11.31 2.08 -7.27
C ILE A 85 -11.32 3.19 -8.32
N ARG A 86 -10.17 3.46 -8.91
CA ARG A 86 -10.05 4.43 -10.01
C ARG A 86 -10.88 4.02 -11.22
N THR A 87 -11.27 4.99 -11.98
CA THR A 87 -12.07 4.81 -13.21
C THR A 87 -11.32 5.29 -14.46
N VAL A 88 -10.01 5.49 -14.35
CA VAL A 88 -9.11 5.92 -15.42
C VAL A 88 -7.85 5.06 -15.41
N ASP A 89 -7.29 4.77 -16.57
CA ASP A 89 -6.01 4.10 -16.68
C ASP A 89 -4.89 5.07 -16.32
N ILE A 90 -3.88 4.57 -15.63
CA ILE A 90 -2.74 5.37 -15.14
C ILE A 90 -1.43 4.64 -15.42
N ALA A 91 -0.39 5.43 -15.64
CA ALA A 91 0.97 4.96 -15.83
C ALA A 91 1.95 5.81 -15.03
N LYS A 92 3.03 5.21 -14.57
CA LYS A 92 4.18 5.88 -13.93
C LYS A 92 5.45 5.19 -14.41
N GLY A 93 5.90 5.59 -15.61
CA GLY A 93 6.98 4.89 -16.32
C GLY A 93 6.56 3.53 -16.90
N THR A 94 5.69 2.79 -16.21
CA THR A 94 5.05 1.54 -16.63
C THR A 94 3.55 1.68 -16.53
N ILE A 95 2.80 1.07 -17.45
CA ILE A 95 1.33 1.01 -17.39
C ILE A 95 0.94 0.06 -16.28
N PHE A 96 0.12 0.53 -15.34
CA PHE A 96 -0.49 -0.32 -14.30
C PHE A 96 -1.66 -1.14 -14.88
N CYS A 97 -2.23 -2.02 -14.08
CA CYS A 97 -3.40 -2.81 -14.49
C CYS A 97 -4.49 -1.89 -15.06
N LEU A 98 -5.03 -2.25 -16.23
CA LEU A 98 -6.14 -1.49 -16.82
C LEU A 98 -7.38 -1.58 -15.93
N VAL A 99 -8.14 -0.49 -15.84
CA VAL A 99 -9.31 -0.35 -14.95
C VAL A 99 -10.25 -1.54 -15.03
N GLN A 100 -10.57 -2.00 -16.22
CA GLN A 100 -11.48 -3.11 -16.46
C GLN A 100 -11.02 -4.46 -15.87
N PHE A 101 -9.76 -4.59 -15.51
CA PHE A 101 -9.17 -5.82 -14.97
C PHE A 101 -8.79 -5.73 -13.49
N ILE A 102 -8.92 -4.57 -12.84
CA ILE A 102 -8.50 -4.38 -11.44
C ILE A 102 -9.16 -5.39 -10.52
N GLU A 103 -10.48 -5.51 -10.56
CA GLU A 103 -11.22 -6.43 -9.70
C GLU A 103 -10.82 -7.88 -9.97
N LEU A 104 -10.75 -8.28 -11.25
CA LEU A 104 -10.35 -9.63 -11.64
C LEU A 104 -8.93 -9.98 -11.15
N GLN A 105 -7.96 -9.10 -11.36
CA GLN A 105 -6.58 -9.34 -10.95
C GLN A 105 -6.46 -9.40 -9.42
N PHE A 106 -7.21 -8.55 -8.72
CA PHE A 106 -7.24 -8.62 -7.26
C PHE A 106 -7.89 -9.92 -6.77
N ASP A 107 -8.96 -10.39 -7.38
CA ASP A 107 -9.62 -11.65 -7.01
C ASP A 107 -8.70 -12.86 -7.23
N ILE A 108 -7.88 -12.84 -8.28
CA ILE A 108 -6.85 -13.87 -8.52
C ILE A 108 -5.81 -13.82 -7.40
N LEU A 109 -5.30 -12.64 -7.05
CA LEU A 109 -4.32 -12.44 -5.99
C LEU A 109 -4.89 -12.88 -4.62
N TYR A 110 -6.11 -12.48 -4.31
CA TYR A 110 -6.81 -12.84 -3.08
C TYR A 110 -7.08 -14.35 -2.98
N SER A 111 -7.44 -14.99 -4.09
CA SER A 111 -7.63 -16.43 -4.13
C SER A 111 -6.32 -17.19 -3.85
N LYS A 112 -5.19 -16.65 -4.29
CA LYS A 112 -3.87 -17.19 -3.97
C LYS A 112 -3.54 -17.00 -2.49
N LEU A 113 -3.79 -15.81 -1.93
CA LEU A 113 -3.57 -15.52 -0.52
C LEU A 113 -4.41 -16.43 0.39
N LYS A 114 -5.67 -16.70 0.03
CA LYS A 114 -6.52 -17.68 0.75
C LYS A 114 -5.97 -19.10 0.72
N LYS A 115 -5.43 -19.55 -0.42
CA LYS A 115 -4.80 -20.88 -0.54
C LYS A 115 -3.53 -21.01 0.31
N GLU A 116 -2.87 -19.91 0.59
CA GLU A 116 -1.70 -19.82 1.48
C GLU A 116 -2.10 -19.52 2.94
N ASP A 117 -3.40 -19.66 3.24
CA ASP A 117 -3.99 -19.44 4.57
C ASP A 117 -3.51 -18.11 5.19
N PHE A 118 -3.52 -17.04 4.39
CA PHE A 118 -3.11 -15.69 4.79
C PHE A 118 -1.73 -15.64 5.45
N LEU A 119 -0.84 -16.54 5.04
CA LEU A 119 0.55 -16.67 5.50
C LEU A 119 0.73 -17.03 6.98
N ILE A 120 -0.34 -17.46 7.69
CA ILE A 120 -0.31 -17.69 9.14
C ILE A 120 0.66 -18.82 9.56
N HIS A 121 1.00 -19.74 8.67
CA HIS A 121 1.88 -20.87 8.98
C HIS A 121 3.38 -20.57 8.77
N ILE A 122 3.72 -19.42 8.20
CA ILE A 122 5.12 -19.06 7.90
C ILE A 122 5.81 -18.60 9.20
N LYS A 123 6.86 -19.35 9.58
CA LYS A 123 7.71 -19.05 10.75
C LYS A 123 9.14 -18.65 10.36
N ASN A 124 9.49 -18.80 9.10
CA ASN A 124 10.81 -18.44 8.60
C ASN A 124 10.79 -17.02 8.05
N LYS A 125 11.65 -16.15 8.58
CA LYS A 125 11.74 -14.73 8.21
C LYS A 125 12.03 -14.54 6.72
N LYS A 126 12.92 -15.38 6.14
CA LYS A 126 13.25 -15.31 4.71
C LYS A 126 12.05 -15.68 3.83
N GLU A 127 11.34 -16.74 4.19
CA GLU A 127 10.12 -17.14 3.49
C GLU A 127 9.06 -16.07 3.61
N MET A 128 8.85 -15.49 4.79
CA MET A 128 7.90 -14.40 5.01
C MET A 128 8.25 -13.19 4.14
N SER A 129 9.51 -12.75 4.10
CA SER A 129 9.93 -11.64 3.25
C SER A 129 9.68 -11.90 1.77
N THR A 130 9.95 -13.13 1.29
CA THR A 130 9.68 -13.52 -0.10
C THR A 130 8.18 -13.44 -0.42
N ARG A 131 7.33 -13.94 0.49
CA ARG A 131 5.87 -13.91 0.25
C ARG A 131 5.31 -12.49 0.32
N LEU A 132 5.71 -11.70 1.29
CA LEU A 132 5.28 -10.30 1.40
C LEU A 132 5.75 -9.48 0.18
N ALA A 133 6.98 -9.71 -0.31
CA ALA A 133 7.49 -9.06 -1.53
C ALA A 133 6.64 -9.40 -2.75
N PHE A 134 6.25 -10.67 -2.90
CA PHE A 134 5.34 -11.09 -3.96
C PHE A 134 4.01 -10.32 -3.87
N TYR A 135 3.33 -10.33 -2.70
CA TYR A 135 2.02 -9.68 -2.57
C TYR A 135 2.12 -8.15 -2.73
N LEU A 136 3.16 -7.51 -2.20
CA LEU A 136 3.37 -6.08 -2.37
C LEU A 136 3.62 -5.72 -3.84
N GLY A 137 4.42 -6.51 -4.56
CA GLY A 137 4.69 -6.33 -5.99
C GLY A 137 3.43 -6.45 -6.84
N GLU A 138 2.64 -7.50 -6.62
CA GLU A 138 1.36 -7.69 -7.33
C GLU A 138 0.36 -6.55 -7.04
N LEU A 139 0.21 -6.15 -5.77
CA LEU A 139 -0.62 -5.01 -5.40
C LEU A 139 -0.15 -3.71 -6.07
N ASN A 140 1.17 -3.52 -6.18
CA ASN A 140 1.74 -2.37 -6.88
C ASN A 140 1.41 -2.39 -8.37
N MET A 141 1.39 -3.55 -9.02
CA MET A 141 0.99 -3.67 -10.43
C MET A 141 -0.50 -3.48 -10.65
N ILE A 142 -1.34 -3.93 -9.72
CA ILE A 142 -2.80 -3.70 -9.77
C ILE A 142 -3.11 -2.21 -9.62
N HIS A 143 -2.48 -1.51 -8.68
CA HIS A 143 -2.56 -0.06 -8.46
C HIS A 143 -4.00 0.47 -8.49
N PRO A 144 -4.89 0.02 -7.58
CA PRO A 144 -6.33 0.17 -7.76
C PRO A 144 -6.85 1.60 -7.55
N PHE A 145 -6.09 2.50 -6.92
CA PHE A 145 -6.56 3.85 -6.58
C PHE A 145 -5.93 4.92 -7.48
N ARG A 146 -6.59 6.08 -7.56
CA ARG A 146 -6.07 7.22 -8.31
C ARG A 146 -4.80 7.80 -7.68
N GLU A 147 -4.72 7.85 -6.36
CA GLU A 147 -3.57 8.28 -5.56
C GLU A 147 -3.55 7.49 -4.24
N GLY A 148 -2.43 7.51 -3.51
CA GLY A 148 -2.32 6.89 -2.18
C GLY A 148 -2.08 5.37 -2.18
N ASN A 149 -1.84 4.76 -3.34
CA ASN A 149 -1.63 3.31 -3.46
C ASN A 149 -0.49 2.81 -2.57
N GLY A 150 0.68 3.45 -2.60
CA GLY A 150 1.83 3.00 -1.83
C GLY A 150 1.60 2.98 -0.32
N ARG A 151 0.93 3.99 0.26
CA ARG A 151 0.59 4.03 1.69
C ARG A 151 -0.41 2.92 2.04
N THR A 152 -1.45 2.78 1.22
CA THR A 152 -2.47 1.74 1.41
C THR A 152 -1.89 0.34 1.32
N GLN A 153 -1.03 0.08 0.34
CA GLN A 153 -0.38 -1.22 0.15
C GLN A 153 0.53 -1.59 1.33
N ARG A 154 1.32 -0.64 1.85
CA ARG A 154 2.18 -0.90 3.01
C ARG A 154 1.36 -1.28 4.24
N ILE A 155 0.28 -0.55 4.53
CA ILE A 155 -0.60 -0.88 5.67
C ILE A 155 -1.27 -2.24 5.47
N TYR A 156 -1.70 -2.57 4.24
CA TYR A 156 -2.28 -3.88 3.96
C TYR A 156 -1.27 -5.02 4.23
N ILE A 157 -0.02 -4.88 3.77
CA ILE A 157 1.06 -5.85 4.00
C ILE A 157 1.45 -5.91 5.48
N GLU A 158 1.46 -4.77 6.18
CA GLU A 158 1.69 -4.71 7.63
C GLU A 158 0.61 -5.48 8.39
N GLN A 159 -0.67 -5.27 8.06
CA GLN A 159 -1.76 -6.03 8.69
C GLN A 159 -1.70 -7.53 8.36
N LEU A 160 -1.28 -7.89 7.15
CA LEU A 160 -1.06 -9.29 6.79
C LEU A 160 0.08 -9.91 7.61
N CYS A 161 1.15 -9.16 7.85
CA CYS A 161 2.24 -9.56 8.72
C CYS A 161 1.79 -9.72 10.17
N VAL A 162 1.03 -8.76 10.70
CA VAL A 162 0.45 -8.85 12.06
C VAL A 162 -0.48 -10.05 12.20
N ASN A 163 -1.29 -10.36 11.17
CA ASN A 163 -2.18 -11.53 11.15
C ASN A 163 -1.41 -12.86 11.22
N ASN A 164 -0.19 -12.91 10.71
CA ASN A 164 0.70 -14.07 10.83
C ASN A 164 1.06 -14.37 12.30
N GLY A 165 1.19 -13.36 13.15
CA GLY A 165 1.44 -13.48 14.58
C GLY A 165 2.90 -13.73 15.00
N HIS A 166 3.81 -14.03 14.06
CA HIS A 166 5.22 -14.30 14.34
C HIS A 166 6.14 -13.12 14.06
N PHE A 167 5.68 -12.16 13.24
CA PHE A 167 6.47 -11.03 12.79
C PHE A 167 5.70 -9.73 12.90
N GLU A 168 6.46 -8.65 12.95
CA GLU A 168 6.00 -7.27 12.74
C GLU A 168 6.80 -6.64 11.60
N LEU A 169 6.23 -5.61 10.95
CA LEU A 169 6.91 -4.85 9.91
C LEU A 169 7.15 -3.43 10.40
N ASP A 170 8.40 -2.97 10.31
CA ASP A 170 8.78 -1.59 10.56
C ASP A 170 9.46 -0.99 9.32
N PHE A 171 8.81 -0.02 8.71
CA PHE A 171 9.30 0.68 7.52
C PHE A 171 10.09 1.95 7.86
N THR A 172 10.34 2.27 9.13
CA THR A 172 10.92 3.57 9.55
C THR A 172 12.32 3.82 8.97
N GLU A 173 13.10 2.76 8.75
CA GLU A 173 14.44 2.86 8.20
C GLU A 173 14.51 2.79 6.66
N ILE A 174 13.37 2.71 5.98
CA ILE A 174 13.32 2.59 4.52
C ILE A 174 13.00 3.95 3.92
N THR A 175 13.89 4.42 3.05
CA THR A 175 13.68 5.67 2.33
C THR A 175 12.66 5.52 1.21
N LYS A 176 12.11 6.66 0.75
CA LYS A 176 11.21 6.66 -0.41
C LYS A 176 11.90 6.17 -1.66
N GLU A 177 13.16 6.53 -1.83
CA GLU A 177 14.02 6.18 -2.96
C GLU A 177 14.26 4.68 -3.02
N GLU A 178 14.63 4.04 -1.90
CA GLU A 178 14.81 2.58 -1.80
C GLU A 178 13.50 1.84 -2.15
N MET A 179 12.38 2.29 -1.61
CA MET A 179 11.08 1.68 -1.90
C MET A 179 10.66 1.87 -3.36
N LEU A 180 10.93 3.04 -3.95
CA LEU A 180 10.63 3.31 -5.35
C LEU A 180 11.47 2.43 -6.28
N GLU A 181 12.79 2.34 -6.04
CA GLU A 181 13.69 1.50 -6.82
C GLU A 181 13.26 0.02 -6.77
N ALA A 182 12.96 -0.49 -5.57
CA ALA A 182 12.48 -1.85 -5.38
C ALA A 182 11.13 -2.10 -6.08
N SER A 183 10.23 -1.11 -6.04
CA SER A 183 8.93 -1.20 -6.73
C SER A 183 9.07 -1.22 -8.25
N ILE A 184 10.01 -0.42 -8.81
CA ILE A 184 10.32 -0.43 -10.25
C ILE A 184 10.93 -1.77 -10.67
N ALA A 185 11.88 -2.31 -9.89
CA ALA A 185 12.46 -3.61 -10.16
C ALA A 185 11.40 -4.72 -10.14
N SER A 186 10.50 -4.70 -9.16
CA SER A 186 9.39 -5.63 -9.03
C SER A 186 8.42 -5.55 -10.22
N ALA A 187 8.09 -4.35 -10.69
CA ALA A 187 7.26 -4.14 -11.88
C ALA A 187 7.89 -4.71 -13.16
N ASN A 188 9.23 -4.82 -13.20
CA ASN A 188 9.99 -5.48 -14.26
C ASN A 188 10.22 -6.99 -14.03
N GLY A 189 9.54 -7.59 -13.06
CA GLY A 189 9.59 -9.03 -12.78
C GLY A 189 10.71 -9.47 -11.84
N ASN A 190 11.43 -8.52 -11.20
CA ASN A 190 12.50 -8.82 -10.24
C ASN A 190 12.13 -8.33 -8.84
N ASN A 191 11.77 -9.26 -7.95
CA ASN A 191 11.39 -8.97 -6.57
C ASN A 191 12.57 -8.95 -5.58
N ASP A 192 13.81 -9.20 -6.01
CA ASP A 192 14.96 -9.37 -5.11
C ASP A 192 15.21 -8.14 -4.21
N LEU A 193 15.07 -6.93 -4.76
CA LEU A 193 15.23 -5.70 -3.97
C LEU A 193 14.09 -5.55 -2.95
N LEU A 194 12.86 -5.78 -3.37
CA LEU A 194 11.69 -5.69 -2.50
C LEU A 194 11.76 -6.72 -1.38
N GLU A 195 12.20 -7.95 -1.68
CA GLU A 195 12.42 -9.01 -0.69
C GLU A 195 13.50 -8.63 0.32
N LYS A 196 14.62 -8.05 -0.13
CA LYS A 196 15.70 -7.58 0.77
C LYS A 196 15.22 -6.46 1.69
N LEU A 197 14.44 -5.49 1.16
CA LEU A 197 13.87 -4.42 1.97
C LEU A 197 12.91 -4.98 3.02
N LEU A 198 11.99 -5.84 2.63
CA LEU A 198 11.04 -6.45 3.56
C LEU A 198 11.72 -7.35 4.58
N PHE A 199 12.78 -8.07 4.20
CA PHE A 199 13.58 -8.83 5.17
C PHE A 199 14.23 -7.92 6.22
N LYS A 200 14.71 -6.73 5.83
CA LYS A 200 15.24 -5.71 6.75
C LYS A 200 14.14 -5.17 7.68
N CYS A 201 12.93 -4.94 7.15
CA CYS A 201 11.78 -4.41 7.88
C CYS A 201 11.15 -5.42 8.86
N LEU A 202 11.29 -6.72 8.62
CA LEU A 202 10.69 -7.75 9.47
C LEU A 202 11.42 -7.84 10.81
N ILE A 203 10.63 -7.79 11.89
CA ILE A 203 11.08 -7.98 13.27
C ILE A 203 10.38 -9.21 13.82
N ASP A 204 11.15 -10.13 14.44
CA ASP A 204 10.56 -11.26 15.14
C ASP A 204 9.75 -10.76 16.33
N LYS A 205 8.49 -11.16 16.41
CA LYS A 205 7.67 -10.90 17.60
C LYS A 205 8.24 -11.68 18.77
N ALA A 206 8.51 -10.99 19.88
CA ALA A 206 8.92 -11.68 21.09
C ALA A 206 7.84 -12.72 21.43
N SER A 207 8.21 -13.99 21.51
CA SER A 207 7.33 -15.01 22.10
C SER A 207 6.96 -14.50 23.49
N ASP A 208 5.67 -14.28 23.74
CA ASP A 208 5.19 -14.04 25.10
C ASP A 208 5.74 -15.15 25.96
N GLY A 209 6.73 -14.83 26.78
CA GLY A 209 7.42 -15.80 27.60
C GLY A 209 6.39 -16.56 28.40
N GLU A 210 6.43 -17.87 28.30
CA GLU A 210 5.82 -18.77 29.26
C GLU A 210 6.29 -18.31 30.65
N ASN A 211 5.49 -17.46 31.31
CA ASN A 211 5.61 -17.29 32.74
C ASN A 211 5.22 -18.63 33.39
N GLU A 212 6.17 -19.55 33.41
CA GLU A 212 6.14 -20.59 34.40
C GLU A 212 6.06 -19.92 35.78
N LYS A 213 4.84 -19.83 36.29
CA LYS A 213 4.60 -19.62 37.69
C LYS A 213 5.15 -20.86 38.43
N THR A 214 6.40 -20.77 38.78
CA THR A 214 6.92 -21.63 39.87
C THR A 214 6.17 -21.24 41.14
N ILE A 215 5.15 -22.02 41.43
CA ILE A 215 4.46 -21.96 42.70
C ILE A 215 5.37 -22.73 43.68
N PHE A 216 5.97 -22.01 44.63
CA PHE A 216 6.46 -22.59 45.90
C PHE A 216 5.38 -22.45 46.95
#